data_4e1e7f718931087dd3247d758ff86ac5
#
_entry.id   4e1e7f718931087dd3247d758ff86ac5
#
_cell.length_a   1.000
_cell.length_b   1.000
_cell.length_c   1.000
_cell.angle_alpha   90.00
_cell.angle_beta   90.00
_cell.angle_gamma   90.00
#
_symmetry.space_group_name_H-M   'P 1'
#
loop_
_entity.id
_entity.type
_entity.pdbx_description
1 polymer ?
#
loop_
_entity_poly.entity_id
_entity_poly.type
_entity_poly.pdbx_seq_one_letter_code
_entity_poly.pdbx_strand_id
1 'polypeptide(L)'
;MSTARIIKVSVACPVFDGTDYPYWKNKMCMHLEAIDVDLWYVIKNGVPKAGEGVTLADVKKFIQLDSTAKNIICGHLTKGQYGRVSALETAKLVRDWLSKVNEGVSTQRDQRISVLHNLFNRFKRNDNDNVQLMFDRLTDITNELQDLGATELPIMKSSRHS
;
A
#
# COMPACT_ATOMS: atom_id res chain seq x y z
N MET A 1 29.88 -8.57 32.33
CA MET A 1 28.53 -8.69 31.74
C MET A 1 28.50 -7.77 30.53
N SER A 2 28.47 -8.36 29.34
CA SER A 2 28.46 -7.61 28.08
C SER A 2 27.05 -7.09 27.83
N THR A 3 26.84 -5.80 28.00
CA THR A 3 25.61 -5.13 27.59
C THR A 3 25.65 -5.05 26.07
N ALA A 4 24.96 -5.93 25.38
CA ALA A 4 24.79 -5.82 23.94
C ALA A 4 24.14 -4.45 23.65
N ARG A 5 24.93 -3.53 23.10
CA ARG A 5 24.42 -2.31 22.49
C ARG A 5 23.55 -2.71 21.32
N ILE A 6 22.25 -2.73 21.53
CA ILE A 6 21.29 -2.77 20.43
C ILE A 6 21.51 -1.48 19.63
N ILE A 7 22.18 -1.60 18.51
CA ILE A 7 22.32 -0.51 17.55
C ILE A 7 20.90 -0.27 17.02
N LYS A 8 20.23 0.75 17.54
CA LYS A 8 19.00 1.27 16.94
C LYS A 8 19.37 1.88 15.58
N VAL A 9 19.43 1.05 14.56
CA VAL A 9 19.41 1.55 13.19
C VAL A 9 17.98 2.03 12.94
N SER A 10 17.74 3.30 13.19
CA SER A 10 16.47 3.94 12.82
C SER A 10 16.45 4.09 11.30
N VAL A 11 15.96 3.09 10.61
CA VAL A 11 15.56 3.25 9.21
C VAL A 11 14.31 4.11 9.22
N ALA A 12 14.39 5.32 8.68
CA ALA A 12 13.27 6.25 8.62
C ALA A 12 12.12 5.62 7.82
N CYS A 13 10.94 5.53 8.44
CA CYS A 13 9.72 5.16 7.74
C CYS A 13 9.26 6.36 6.89
N PRO A 14 8.92 6.15 5.61
CA PRO A 14 8.43 7.23 4.76
C PRO A 14 7.06 7.74 5.21
N VAL A 15 6.75 8.98 4.86
CA VAL A 15 5.42 9.57 5.06
C VAL A 15 4.49 9.12 3.93
N PHE A 16 3.30 8.64 4.26
CA PHE A 16 2.30 8.21 3.30
C PHE A 16 1.50 9.40 2.77
N ASP A 17 1.54 9.61 1.49
CA ASP A 17 0.87 10.69 0.77
C ASP A 17 -0.38 10.22 -0.02
N GLY A 18 -0.67 8.94 -0.01
CA GLY A 18 -1.75 8.31 -0.77
C GLY A 18 -1.27 7.47 -1.95
N THR A 19 0.04 7.45 -2.23
CA THR A 19 0.64 6.67 -3.30
C THR A 19 1.44 5.49 -2.75
N ASP A 20 1.49 4.40 -3.52
CA ASP A 20 2.26 3.19 -3.20
C ASP A 20 2.05 2.65 -1.76
N TYR A 21 0.80 2.42 -1.42
CA TYR A 21 0.42 1.92 -0.10
C TYR A 21 1.11 0.61 0.29
N PRO A 22 1.29 -0.40 -0.59
CA PRO A 22 1.99 -1.63 -0.22
C PRO A 22 3.42 -1.39 0.24
N TYR A 23 4.15 -0.51 -0.43
CA TYR A 23 5.51 -0.15 -0.02
C TYR A 23 5.54 0.53 1.34
N TRP A 24 4.69 1.54 1.55
CA TRP A 24 4.59 2.23 2.83
C TRP A 24 4.16 1.30 3.97
N LYS A 25 3.16 0.44 3.74
CA LYS A 25 2.68 -0.56 4.71
C LYS A 25 3.80 -1.48 5.18
N ASN A 26 4.61 -1.99 4.25
CA ASN A 26 5.73 -2.85 4.57
C ASN A 26 6.80 -2.11 5.38
N LYS A 27 7.13 -0.88 5.00
CA LYS A 27 8.08 -0.03 5.75
C LYS A 27 7.57 0.30 7.16
N MET A 28 6.30 0.60 7.30
CA MET A 28 5.66 0.87 8.59
C MET A 28 5.66 -0.38 9.50
N CYS A 29 5.35 -1.56 8.95
CA CYS A 29 5.41 -2.82 9.68
C CYS A 29 6.82 -3.05 10.25
N MET A 30 7.85 -2.96 9.40
CA MET A 30 9.24 -3.12 9.82
C MET A 30 9.65 -2.09 10.88
N HIS A 31 9.20 -0.84 10.72
CA HIS A 31 9.49 0.23 11.67
C HIS A 31 8.88 -0.03 13.05
N LEU A 32 7.63 -0.45 13.09
CA LEU A 32 6.93 -0.77 14.34
C LEU A 32 7.52 -1.99 15.03
N GLU A 33 7.81 -3.07 14.29
CA GLU A 33 8.42 -4.28 14.83
C GLU A 33 9.84 -4.02 15.38
N ALA A 34 10.59 -3.10 14.78
CA ALA A 34 11.91 -2.70 15.26
C ALA A 34 11.85 -1.90 16.58
N ILE A 35 10.73 -1.23 16.85
CA ILE A 35 10.49 -0.52 18.11
C ILE A 35 10.02 -1.50 19.19
N ASP A 36 8.95 -2.24 18.92
CA ASP A 36 8.37 -3.26 19.80
C ASP A 36 7.45 -4.17 18.97
N VAL A 37 7.66 -5.48 19.04
CA VAL A 37 6.85 -6.46 18.31
C VAL A 37 5.37 -6.43 18.74
N ASP A 38 5.08 -6.04 19.97
CA ASP A 38 3.72 -5.93 20.49
C ASP A 38 2.93 -4.78 19.85
N LEU A 39 3.61 -3.75 19.30
CA LEU A 39 2.96 -2.68 18.53
C LEU A 39 2.30 -3.21 17.26
N TRP A 40 3.00 -4.06 16.54
CA TRP A 40 2.41 -4.68 15.34
C TRP A 40 1.30 -5.67 15.68
N TYR A 41 1.48 -6.40 16.78
CA TYR A 41 0.45 -7.32 17.26
C TYR A 41 -0.88 -6.60 17.56
N VAL A 42 -0.85 -5.47 18.28
CA VAL A 42 -2.07 -4.70 18.61
C VAL A 42 -2.73 -4.06 17.41
N ILE A 43 -1.95 -3.66 16.43
CA ILE A 43 -2.47 -3.14 15.15
C ILE A 43 -3.21 -4.22 14.36
N LYS A 44 -2.68 -5.43 14.38
CA LYS A 44 -3.24 -6.57 13.65
C LYS A 44 -4.48 -7.15 14.34
N ASN A 45 -4.42 -7.31 15.64
CA ASN A 45 -5.41 -8.06 16.42
C ASN A 45 -6.35 -7.16 17.25
N GLY A 46 -5.97 -5.91 17.51
CA GLY A 46 -6.66 -5.01 18.42
C GLY A 46 -6.28 -5.27 19.89
N VAL A 47 -6.91 -4.50 20.78
CA VAL A 47 -6.74 -4.65 22.23
C VAL A 47 -7.53 -5.88 22.69
N PRO A 48 -6.91 -6.83 23.40
CA PRO A 48 -7.62 -8.00 23.92
C PRO A 48 -8.62 -7.60 25.01
N LYS A 49 -9.69 -8.37 25.12
CA LYS A 49 -10.67 -8.20 26.20
C LYS A 49 -10.20 -8.92 27.46
N ALA A 50 -10.49 -8.35 28.63
CA ALA A 50 -10.29 -9.05 29.89
C ALA A 50 -11.13 -10.33 29.93
N GLY A 51 -10.53 -11.44 30.33
CA GLY A 51 -11.18 -12.75 30.34
C GLY A 51 -10.17 -13.88 30.48
N GLU A 52 -10.47 -15.05 29.97
CA GLU A 52 -9.65 -16.26 30.10
C GLU A 52 -8.18 -16.02 29.75
N GLY A 53 -7.31 -15.94 30.75
CA GLY A 53 -5.88 -15.78 30.64
C GLY A 53 -5.38 -14.34 30.37
N VAL A 54 -6.28 -13.35 30.29
CA VAL A 54 -5.93 -11.93 30.08
C VAL A 54 -6.33 -11.13 31.32
N THR A 55 -5.33 -10.54 32.00
CA THR A 55 -5.55 -9.73 33.19
C THR A 55 -5.92 -8.29 32.84
N LEU A 56 -6.48 -7.53 33.80
CA LEU A 56 -6.71 -6.09 33.63
C LEU A 56 -5.41 -5.31 33.38
N ALA A 57 -4.30 -5.77 33.96
CA ALA A 57 -2.98 -5.16 33.75
C ALA A 57 -2.53 -5.37 32.29
N ASP A 58 -2.79 -6.54 31.71
CA ASP A 58 -2.50 -6.81 30.31
C ASP A 58 -3.35 -5.93 29.39
N VAL A 59 -4.64 -5.78 29.66
CA VAL A 59 -5.52 -4.89 28.89
C VAL A 59 -5.02 -3.45 28.92
N LYS A 60 -4.61 -2.94 30.08
CA LYS A 60 -4.03 -1.58 30.19
C LYS A 60 -2.74 -1.43 29.38
N LYS A 61 -1.86 -2.44 29.41
CA LYS A 61 -0.65 -2.47 28.60
C LYS A 61 -0.99 -2.39 27.10
N PHE A 62 -1.94 -3.20 26.63
CA PHE A 62 -2.34 -3.18 25.22
C PHE A 62 -3.06 -1.89 24.78
N ILE A 63 -3.82 -1.25 25.66
CA ILE A 63 -4.40 0.08 25.39
C ILE A 63 -3.28 1.10 25.17
N GLN A 64 -2.23 1.07 25.97
CA GLN A 64 -1.09 1.96 25.81
C GLN A 64 -0.30 1.68 24.54
N LEU A 65 -0.11 0.41 24.19
CA LEU A 65 0.50 0.00 22.92
C LEU A 65 -0.34 0.46 21.73
N ASP A 66 -1.66 0.33 21.79
CA ASP A 66 -2.58 0.83 20.76
C ASP A 66 -2.44 2.34 20.54
N SER A 67 -2.44 3.12 21.62
CA SER A 67 -2.24 4.56 21.56
C SER A 67 -0.88 4.95 20.97
N THR A 68 0.17 4.23 21.37
CA THR A 68 1.52 4.42 20.83
C THR A 68 1.58 4.08 19.34
N ALA A 69 1.04 2.94 18.94
CA ALA A 69 0.99 2.50 17.55
C ALA A 69 0.19 3.48 16.69
N LYS A 70 -0.98 3.92 17.17
CA LYS A 70 -1.81 4.92 16.48
C LYS A 70 -1.04 6.23 16.27
N ASN A 71 -0.35 6.71 17.31
CA ASN A 71 0.45 7.93 17.23
C ASN A 71 1.58 7.80 16.19
N ILE A 72 2.26 6.66 16.14
CA ILE A 72 3.33 6.41 15.17
C ILE A 72 2.76 6.36 13.74
N ILE A 73 1.69 5.62 13.50
CA ILE A 73 1.06 5.54 12.17
C ILE A 73 0.61 6.93 11.73
N CYS A 74 -0.13 7.65 12.55
CA CYS A 74 -0.65 8.97 12.23
C CYS A 74 0.45 10.00 12.01
N GLY A 75 1.58 9.88 12.72
CA GLY A 75 2.76 10.72 12.53
C GLY A 75 3.47 10.52 11.19
N HIS A 76 3.21 9.39 10.50
CA HIS A 76 3.75 9.07 9.18
C HIS A 76 2.69 9.19 8.06
N LEU A 77 1.68 10.01 8.27
CA LEU A 77 0.67 10.38 7.27
C LEU A 77 0.81 11.86 6.93
N THR A 78 0.58 12.21 5.66
CA THR A 78 0.37 13.62 5.31
C THR A 78 -0.88 14.17 5.99
N LYS A 79 -1.00 15.49 6.09
CA LYS A 79 -2.17 16.15 6.68
C LYS A 79 -3.49 15.70 6.02
N GLY A 80 -3.49 15.51 4.70
CA GLY A 80 -4.65 15.04 3.95
C GLY A 80 -5.05 13.61 4.32
N GLN A 81 -4.08 12.70 4.44
CA GLN A 81 -4.33 11.31 4.84
C GLN A 81 -4.74 11.21 6.32
N TYR A 82 -4.08 11.96 7.19
CA TYR A 82 -4.44 12.04 8.61
C TYR A 82 -5.89 12.48 8.81
N GLY A 83 -6.34 13.51 8.11
CA GLY A 83 -7.70 14.01 8.21
C GLY A 83 -8.78 12.95 7.94
N ARG A 84 -8.48 11.94 7.13
CA ARG A 84 -9.38 10.84 6.79
C ARG A 84 -9.52 9.80 7.90
N VAL A 85 -8.51 9.66 8.75
CA VAL A 85 -8.45 8.64 9.81
C VAL A 85 -8.51 9.21 11.21
N SER A 86 -8.48 10.53 11.35
CA SER A 86 -8.39 11.22 12.64
C SER A 86 -9.51 10.88 13.64
N ALA A 87 -10.71 10.55 13.13
CA ALA A 87 -11.86 10.17 13.95
C ALA A 87 -11.85 8.69 14.38
N LEU A 88 -10.93 7.88 13.86
CA LEU A 88 -10.86 6.46 14.21
C LEU A 88 -10.18 6.27 15.58
N GLU A 89 -10.77 5.45 16.42
CA GLU A 89 -10.38 5.35 17.83
C GLU A 89 -9.10 4.51 18.03
N THR A 90 -8.93 3.43 17.29
CA THR A 90 -7.85 2.46 17.49
C THR A 90 -6.87 2.39 16.31
N ALA A 91 -5.64 1.97 16.59
CA ALA A 91 -4.63 1.73 15.57
C ALA A 91 -5.09 0.68 14.55
N LYS A 92 -5.80 -0.36 15.00
CA LYS A 92 -6.38 -1.38 14.12
C LYS A 92 -7.39 -0.78 13.14
N LEU A 93 -8.30 0.07 13.59
CA LEU A 93 -9.28 0.74 12.72
C LEU A 93 -8.58 1.64 11.69
N VAL A 94 -7.56 2.36 12.09
CA VAL A 94 -6.76 3.20 11.17
C VAL A 94 -6.11 2.33 10.08
N ARG A 95 -5.45 1.25 10.46
CA ARG A 95 -4.82 0.33 9.52
C ARG A 95 -5.84 -0.32 8.59
N ASP A 96 -6.95 -0.82 9.11
CA ASP A 96 -7.98 -1.50 8.31
C ASP A 96 -8.63 -0.54 7.31
N TRP A 97 -8.85 0.71 7.71
CA TRP A 97 -9.36 1.74 6.81
C TRP A 97 -8.36 2.06 5.69
N LEU A 98 -7.08 2.27 6.03
CA LEU A 98 -6.03 2.53 5.05
C LEU A 98 -5.89 1.37 4.05
N SER A 99 -5.91 0.13 4.53
CA SER A 99 -5.88 -1.07 3.67
C SER A 99 -7.08 -1.12 2.74
N LYS A 100 -8.28 -0.94 3.27
CA LYS A 100 -9.53 -1.02 2.49
C LYS A 100 -9.57 0.01 1.36
N VAL A 101 -9.19 1.24 1.65
CA VAL A 101 -9.25 2.33 0.66
C VAL A 101 -8.13 2.20 -0.38
N ASN A 102 -6.93 1.89 0.02
CA ASN A 102 -5.75 1.93 -0.86
C ASN A 102 -5.50 0.61 -1.59
N GLU A 103 -5.79 -0.54 -1.00
CA GLU A 103 -5.70 -1.84 -1.68
C GLU A 103 -6.82 -2.01 -2.71
N GLY A 104 -8.02 -1.50 -2.43
CA GLY A 104 -9.12 -1.46 -3.40
C GLY A 104 -8.80 -0.61 -4.63
N VAL A 105 -8.21 0.58 -4.44
CA VAL A 105 -7.78 1.47 -5.54
C VAL A 105 -6.64 0.83 -6.35
N SER A 106 -5.68 0.19 -5.68
CA SER A 106 -4.58 -0.53 -6.34
C SER A 106 -5.12 -1.64 -7.24
N THR A 107 -6.06 -2.44 -6.75
CA THR A 107 -6.69 -3.52 -7.53
C THR A 107 -7.42 -2.99 -8.76
N GLN A 108 -8.18 -1.91 -8.66
CA GLN A 108 -8.86 -1.29 -9.80
C GLN A 108 -7.86 -0.76 -10.84
N ARG A 109 -6.79 -0.12 -10.38
CA ARG A 109 -5.70 0.35 -11.23
C ARG A 109 -5.05 -0.81 -11.99
N ASP A 110 -4.70 -1.90 -11.31
CA ASP A 110 -4.05 -3.07 -11.91
C ASP A 110 -4.98 -3.76 -12.91
N GLN A 111 -6.28 -3.85 -12.62
CA GLN A 111 -7.28 -4.34 -13.55
C GLN A 111 -7.37 -3.46 -14.81
N ARG A 112 -7.35 -2.13 -14.65
CA ARG A 112 -7.39 -1.20 -15.79
C ARG A 112 -6.14 -1.33 -16.66
N ILE A 113 -4.96 -1.43 -16.06
CA ILE A 113 -3.70 -1.67 -16.77
C ILE A 113 -3.77 -2.98 -17.57
N SER A 114 -4.29 -4.06 -16.98
CA SER A 114 -4.46 -5.35 -17.67
C SER A 114 -5.39 -5.26 -18.87
N VAL A 115 -6.49 -4.52 -18.73
CA VAL A 115 -7.44 -4.29 -19.85
C VAL A 115 -6.76 -3.50 -20.97
N LEU A 116 -5.99 -2.46 -20.65
CA LEU A 116 -5.27 -1.63 -21.62
C LEU A 116 -4.18 -2.43 -22.35
N HIS A 117 -3.46 -3.30 -21.64
CA HIS A 117 -2.50 -4.22 -22.27
C HIS A 117 -3.18 -5.20 -23.23
N ASN A 118 -4.35 -5.73 -22.88
CA ASN A 118 -5.12 -6.60 -23.75
C ASN A 118 -5.62 -5.86 -25.00
N LEU A 119 -6.10 -4.62 -24.86
CA LEU A 119 -6.50 -3.77 -25.98
C LEU A 119 -5.31 -3.50 -26.89
N PHE A 120 -4.15 -3.13 -26.35
CA PHE A 120 -2.94 -2.93 -27.11
C PHE A 120 -2.51 -4.18 -27.90
N ASN A 121 -2.56 -5.36 -27.27
CA ASN A 121 -2.20 -6.63 -27.92
C ASN A 121 -3.17 -7.03 -29.03
N ARG A 122 -4.47 -6.74 -28.86
CA ARG A 122 -5.48 -6.97 -29.90
C ARG A 122 -5.30 -6.07 -31.09
N PHE A 123 -4.83 -4.87 -30.89
CA PHE A 123 -4.57 -3.87 -31.96
C PHE A 123 -3.58 -4.38 -32.99
N LYS A 124 -2.64 -5.24 -32.62
CA LYS A 124 -1.62 -5.80 -33.51
C LYS A 124 -2.17 -6.80 -34.54
N ARG A 125 -3.43 -7.20 -34.43
CA ARG A 125 -3.97 -8.33 -35.24
C ARG A 125 -4.93 -7.95 -36.35
N ASN A 126 -5.39 -6.71 -36.44
CA ASN A 126 -6.37 -6.31 -37.43
C ASN A 126 -5.69 -5.49 -38.55
N ASP A 127 -5.38 -6.16 -39.68
CA ASP A 127 -4.74 -5.55 -40.85
C ASP A 127 -5.66 -4.64 -41.68
N ASN A 128 -6.93 -4.47 -41.28
CA ASN A 128 -7.94 -3.78 -42.08
C ASN A 128 -8.35 -2.40 -41.57
N ASP A 129 -7.73 -1.88 -40.52
CA ASP A 129 -8.09 -0.55 -39.99
C ASP A 129 -7.32 0.57 -40.66
N ASN A 130 -7.98 1.73 -40.85
CA ASN A 130 -7.35 2.97 -41.29
C ASN A 130 -6.17 3.30 -40.39
N VAL A 131 -4.98 3.47 -40.98
CA VAL A 131 -3.70 3.71 -40.27
C VAL A 131 -3.79 4.89 -39.30
N GLN A 132 -4.49 5.96 -39.66
CA GLN A 132 -4.64 7.16 -38.80
C GLN A 132 -5.46 6.83 -37.55
N LEU A 133 -6.57 6.11 -37.71
CA LEU A 133 -7.44 5.70 -36.60
C LEU A 133 -6.72 4.73 -35.64
N MET A 134 -5.89 3.84 -36.19
CA MET A 134 -5.04 2.96 -35.40
C MET A 134 -4.03 3.74 -34.58
N PHE A 135 -3.39 4.73 -35.18
CA PHE A 135 -2.39 5.57 -34.48
C PHE A 135 -3.02 6.37 -33.34
N ASP A 136 -4.18 6.98 -33.57
CA ASP A 136 -4.88 7.76 -32.56
C ASP A 136 -5.27 6.89 -31.35
N ARG A 137 -5.83 5.69 -31.60
CA ARG A 137 -6.19 4.75 -30.52
C ARG A 137 -4.98 4.20 -29.75
N LEU A 138 -3.88 3.90 -30.44
CA LEU A 138 -2.64 3.48 -29.78
C LEU A 138 -2.08 4.59 -28.90
N THR A 139 -2.14 5.83 -29.36
CA THR A 139 -1.72 7.00 -28.59
C THR A 139 -2.57 7.17 -27.34
N ASP A 140 -3.88 7.01 -27.44
CA ASP A 140 -4.81 7.08 -26.30
C ASP A 140 -4.50 5.99 -25.26
N ILE A 141 -4.28 4.75 -25.70
CA ILE A 141 -3.93 3.62 -24.81
C ILE A 141 -2.58 3.86 -24.12
N THR A 142 -1.58 4.33 -24.83
CA THR A 142 -0.25 4.61 -24.26
C THR A 142 -0.27 5.76 -23.28
N ASN A 143 -1.01 6.82 -23.56
CA ASN A 143 -1.18 7.95 -22.65
C ASN A 143 -1.88 7.51 -21.36
N GLU A 144 -2.97 6.73 -21.45
CA GLU A 144 -3.67 6.23 -20.28
C GLU A 144 -2.81 5.28 -19.44
N LEU A 145 -1.97 4.44 -20.07
CA LEU A 145 -1.00 3.61 -19.35
C LEU A 145 0.04 4.45 -18.60
N GLN A 146 0.55 5.52 -19.21
CA GLN A 146 1.46 6.46 -18.57
C GLN A 146 0.82 7.17 -17.38
N ASP A 147 -0.41 7.64 -17.53
CA ASP A 147 -1.17 8.31 -16.47
C ASP A 147 -1.41 7.37 -15.27
N LEU A 148 -1.57 6.08 -15.53
CA LEU A 148 -1.67 5.04 -14.50
C LEU A 148 -0.31 4.65 -13.91
N GLY A 149 0.81 5.21 -14.41
CA GLY A 149 2.17 4.92 -13.93
C GLY A 149 2.68 3.53 -14.32
N ALA A 150 2.14 2.94 -15.40
CA ALA A 150 2.68 1.73 -15.98
C ALA A 150 3.95 2.06 -16.77
N THR A 151 5.11 1.76 -16.20
CA THR A 151 6.43 2.06 -16.77
C THR A 151 6.83 1.13 -17.91
N GLU A 152 6.17 0.00 -18.05
CA GLU A 152 6.46 -0.97 -19.10
C GLU A 152 5.41 -0.86 -20.21
N LEU A 153 5.77 -0.18 -21.28
CA LEU A 153 5.03 -0.28 -22.53
C LEU A 153 5.17 -1.72 -23.06
N PRO A 154 4.07 -2.34 -23.55
CA PRO A 154 4.14 -3.67 -24.13
C PRO A 154 5.15 -3.68 -25.29
N ILE A 155 6.24 -4.43 -25.13
CA ILE A 155 7.27 -4.54 -26.16
C ILE A 155 6.63 -5.15 -27.41
N MET A 156 6.71 -4.48 -28.52
CA MET A 156 6.37 -5.03 -29.82
C MET A 156 7.31 -6.22 -30.11
N LYS A 157 6.87 -7.45 -29.80
CA LYS A 157 7.56 -8.62 -30.31
C LYS A 157 7.36 -8.64 -31.84
N SER A 158 8.37 -8.16 -32.55
CA SER A 158 8.49 -8.37 -33.99
C SER A 158 8.55 -9.88 -34.22
N SER A 159 7.48 -10.46 -34.74
CA SER A 159 7.54 -11.81 -35.27
C SER A 159 8.32 -11.77 -36.59
N ARG A 160 9.65 -11.99 -36.49
CA ARG A 160 10.40 -12.42 -37.65
C ARG A 160 9.95 -13.85 -37.95
N HIS A 161 9.15 -14.00 -38.99
CA HIS A 161 9.01 -15.25 -39.66
C HIS A 161 10.23 -15.45 -40.53
N SER A 162 11.02 -16.47 -40.19
CA SER A 162 11.97 -17.10 -41.11
C SER A 162 11.21 -18.10 -41.97
#